data_d36b2004718d0e69e1aa7f288e82ff39
#
_entry.id   d36b2004718d0e69e1aa7f288e82ff39
#
_cell.length_a   1.000
_cell.length_b   1.000
_cell.length_c   1.000
_cell.angle_alpha   90.00
_cell.angle_beta   90.00
_cell.angle_gamma   90.00
#
_symmetry.space_group_name_H-M   'P 1'
#
loop_
_entity.id
_entity.type
_entity.pdbx_description
1 polymer ?
#
loop_
_entity_poly.entity_id
_entity_poly.type
_entity_poly.pdbx_seq_one_letter_code
_entity_poly.pdbx_strand_id
1 'polypeptide(L)'
;MNRRLAVAASCLAALVAAPASAQVDFTGQWAPLYQEDTIERVPGPELGDYTGLPLNDAARLRADSWDADRISVVEEYQCRPHSADYSLRGLAPLRISADYDAQTQRIVAFHTYIGAYENRRTIFLDGRPHPPDYAAHTFQGFSTGVWTGNRLTITTTHLKPGYLRRNGVPRSAKARLTEHWTVHGSYLTIVSVLEDPAILTEPLVRSQSWFLDPGQRAGLFPCEYVPEVPAEPGTVPHHLPGTNPNLQEYLDWYAVPAEGARGGAETLYPEFQSKLRSYKPKDRCERFCNCVGFAGCLSPTGP
;
A
#
# COMPACT_ATOMS: atom_id res chain seq x y z
N MET A 1 20.96 39.68 -50.87
CA MET A 1 19.63 39.42 -50.37
C MET A 1 19.53 38.16 -49.50
N ASN A 2 20.62 37.48 -49.16
CA ASN A 2 20.51 36.12 -48.55
C ASN A 2 21.00 35.97 -47.11
N ARG A 3 21.69 36.95 -46.52
CA ARG A 3 22.18 36.85 -45.14
C ARG A 3 21.10 37.16 -44.10
N ARG A 4 20.15 38.05 -44.38
CA ARG A 4 19.07 38.37 -43.44
C ARG A 4 18.00 37.30 -43.40
N LEU A 5 17.74 36.57 -44.47
CA LEU A 5 16.84 35.40 -44.51
C LEU A 5 17.42 34.18 -43.79
N ALA A 6 18.72 33.98 -43.84
CA ALA A 6 19.37 32.87 -43.13
C ALA A 6 19.35 33.05 -41.61
N VAL A 7 19.51 34.29 -41.11
CA VAL A 7 19.43 34.61 -39.68
C VAL A 7 17.99 34.48 -39.17
N ALA A 8 17.00 34.91 -39.95
CA ALA A 8 15.59 34.72 -39.58
C ALA A 8 15.14 33.26 -39.54
N ALA A 9 15.63 32.42 -40.47
CA ALA A 9 15.38 30.97 -40.48
C ALA A 9 16.03 30.25 -39.30
N SER A 10 17.26 30.65 -38.89
CA SER A 10 17.92 30.09 -37.71
C SER A 10 17.22 30.48 -36.39
N CYS A 11 16.67 31.70 -36.29
CA CYS A 11 15.90 32.12 -35.12
C CYS A 11 14.50 31.44 -35.05
N LEU A 12 13.88 31.13 -36.18
CA LEU A 12 12.61 30.40 -36.19
C LEU A 12 12.78 28.92 -35.83
N ALA A 13 13.91 28.30 -36.22
CA ALA A 13 14.24 26.93 -35.86
C ALA A 13 14.47 26.76 -34.33
N ALA A 14 14.98 27.79 -33.66
CA ALA A 14 15.18 27.78 -32.21
C ALA A 14 13.86 27.89 -31.39
N LEU A 15 12.77 28.36 -32.01
CA LEU A 15 11.48 28.54 -31.36
C LEU A 15 10.60 27.25 -31.37
N VAL A 16 11.03 26.19 -32.07
CA VAL A 16 10.30 24.91 -32.15
C VAL A 16 10.94 23.83 -31.26
N ALA A 17 11.90 24.19 -30.42
CA ALA A 17 12.37 23.28 -29.38
C ALA A 17 11.21 23.05 -28.41
N ALA A 18 10.47 21.96 -28.57
CA ALA A 18 9.51 21.50 -27.59
C ALA A 18 10.21 21.50 -26.22
N PRO A 19 9.59 22.03 -25.16
CA PRO A 19 10.18 22.00 -23.85
C PRO A 19 10.53 20.55 -23.53
N ALA A 20 11.81 20.24 -23.39
CA ALA A 20 12.23 18.96 -22.85
C ALA A 20 11.70 18.91 -21.42
N SER A 21 10.59 18.23 -21.20
CA SER A 21 10.10 18.02 -19.85
C SER A 21 11.16 17.18 -19.14
N ALA A 22 11.88 17.81 -18.20
CA ALA A 22 12.83 17.11 -17.37
C ALA A 22 12.08 16.05 -16.55
N GLN A 23 12.58 14.81 -16.58
CA GLN A 23 12.10 13.77 -15.69
C GLN A 23 12.52 14.14 -14.26
N VAL A 24 11.61 13.96 -13.31
CA VAL A 24 11.93 14.11 -11.89
C VAL A 24 12.71 12.86 -11.44
N ASP A 25 13.82 13.07 -10.79
CA ASP A 25 14.60 11.98 -10.22
C ASP A 25 14.08 11.65 -8.81
N PHE A 26 13.54 10.45 -8.65
CA PHE A 26 13.07 9.92 -7.36
C PHE A 26 14.14 9.09 -6.64
N THR A 27 15.35 8.96 -7.20
CA THR A 27 16.38 8.10 -6.59
C THR A 27 16.76 8.57 -5.20
N GLY A 28 17.00 7.62 -4.31
CA GLY A 28 17.40 7.93 -2.94
C GLY A 28 16.89 6.93 -1.91
N GLN A 29 17.16 7.28 -0.66
CA GLN A 29 16.65 6.59 0.52
C GLN A 29 15.55 7.45 1.14
N TRP A 30 14.42 6.84 1.42
CA TRP A 30 13.22 7.50 1.86
C TRP A 30 12.73 6.91 3.17
N ALA A 31 12.65 7.73 4.22
CA ALA A 31 12.07 7.36 5.49
C ALA A 31 10.54 7.50 5.45
N PRO A 32 9.78 6.50 5.92
CA PRO A 32 8.32 6.59 5.90
C PRO A 32 7.81 7.62 6.88
N LEU A 33 6.82 8.42 6.47
CA LEU A 33 5.97 9.19 7.37
C LEU A 33 4.76 8.33 7.71
N TYR A 34 4.67 7.95 8.97
CA TYR A 34 3.60 7.07 9.42
C TYR A 34 2.25 7.76 9.40
N GLN A 35 1.27 7.06 8.88
CA GLN A 35 -0.13 7.48 8.81
C GLN A 35 -0.89 7.06 10.08
N GLU A 36 -2.13 7.51 10.20
CA GLU A 36 -3.01 7.28 11.35
C GLU A 36 -3.16 5.80 11.73
N ASP A 37 -3.23 4.92 10.72
CA ASP A 37 -3.41 3.48 10.93
C ASP A 37 -2.13 2.74 11.36
N THR A 38 -1.02 3.45 11.56
CA THR A 38 0.26 2.84 11.95
C THR A 38 0.19 2.15 13.30
N ILE A 39 -0.57 2.69 14.21
CA ILE A 39 -0.75 2.14 15.56
C ILE A 39 -1.34 0.73 15.51
N GLU A 40 -2.21 0.47 14.54
CA GLU A 40 -2.90 -0.81 14.36
C GLU A 40 -2.14 -1.80 13.47
N ARG A 41 -0.93 -1.43 13.01
CA ARG A 41 -0.14 -2.28 12.11
C ARG A 41 0.72 -3.31 12.82
N VAL A 42 1.13 -3.00 14.04
CA VAL A 42 1.91 -3.91 14.87
C VAL A 42 1.17 -4.03 16.20
N PRO A 43 0.27 -4.89 16.31
CA PRO A 43 0.03 -6.23 15.77
C PRO A 43 -0.75 -6.32 14.45
N GLY A 44 -1.34 -5.26 13.95
CA GLY A 44 -2.19 -5.23 12.77
C GLY A 44 -3.61 -4.76 13.10
N PRO A 45 -4.48 -4.56 12.09
CA PRO A 45 -5.86 -4.21 12.31
C PRO A 45 -6.62 -5.40 12.90
N GLU A 46 -7.58 -5.12 13.78
CA GLU A 46 -8.44 -6.13 14.40
C GLU A 46 -9.29 -6.88 13.39
N LEU A 47 -9.65 -8.12 13.71
CA LEU A 47 -10.62 -8.89 12.95
C LEU A 47 -11.98 -8.18 13.02
N GLY A 48 -12.66 -8.11 11.89
CA GLY A 48 -13.95 -7.41 11.78
C GLY A 48 -13.84 -5.90 11.57
N ASP A 49 -12.65 -5.28 11.61
CA ASP A 49 -12.46 -3.88 11.24
C ASP A 49 -12.41 -3.71 9.72
N TYR A 50 -13.52 -3.31 9.15
CA TYR A 50 -13.65 -2.97 7.72
C TYR A 50 -14.02 -1.50 7.51
N THR A 51 -13.90 -0.69 8.55
CA THR A 51 -14.20 0.74 8.51
C THR A 51 -13.46 1.43 7.38
N GLY A 52 -14.18 2.19 6.57
CA GLY A 52 -13.64 2.95 5.43
C GLY A 52 -13.27 2.11 4.22
N LEU A 53 -13.49 0.80 4.22
CA LEU A 53 -13.19 -0.04 3.06
C LEU A 53 -14.45 -0.28 2.23
N PRO A 54 -14.46 0.08 0.94
CA PRO A 54 -15.61 -0.11 0.05
C PRO A 54 -15.72 -1.57 -0.41
N LEU A 55 -15.90 -2.49 0.54
CA LEU A 55 -15.99 -3.92 0.28
C LEU A 55 -17.39 -4.32 -0.19
N ASN A 56 -17.46 -5.25 -1.14
CA ASN A 56 -18.69 -5.96 -1.42
C ASN A 56 -18.95 -7.05 -0.37
N ASP A 57 -20.16 -7.64 -0.37
CA ASP A 57 -20.55 -8.63 0.63
C ASP A 57 -19.71 -9.91 0.57
N ALA A 58 -19.33 -10.35 -0.63
CA ALA A 58 -18.46 -11.52 -0.80
C ALA A 58 -17.08 -11.30 -0.18
N ALA A 59 -16.53 -10.09 -0.32
CA ALA A 59 -15.25 -9.72 0.30
C ALA A 59 -15.35 -9.68 1.83
N ARG A 60 -16.44 -9.12 2.38
CA ARG A 60 -16.70 -9.13 3.82
C ARG A 60 -16.81 -10.54 4.36
N LEU A 61 -17.59 -11.39 3.70
CA LEU A 61 -17.74 -12.80 4.10
C LEU A 61 -16.41 -13.55 4.10
N ARG A 62 -15.57 -13.29 3.09
CA ARG A 62 -14.23 -13.88 3.02
C ARG A 62 -13.31 -13.34 4.14
N ALA A 63 -13.37 -12.06 4.44
CA ALA A 63 -12.62 -11.48 5.56
C ALA A 63 -13.10 -12.04 6.91
N ASP A 64 -14.39 -12.23 7.10
CA ASP A 64 -14.98 -12.86 8.29
C ASP A 64 -14.49 -14.29 8.52
N SER A 65 -14.13 -15.01 7.46
CA SER A 65 -13.60 -16.38 7.56
C SER A 65 -12.12 -16.43 7.97
N TRP A 66 -11.47 -15.28 8.11
CA TRP A 66 -10.04 -15.24 8.43
C TRP A 66 -9.77 -15.74 9.84
N ASP A 67 -8.78 -16.61 9.92
CA ASP A 67 -8.19 -17.08 11.16
C ASP A 67 -6.74 -16.59 11.20
N ALA A 68 -6.35 -15.90 12.27
CA ALA A 68 -5.01 -15.33 12.40
C ALA A 68 -3.92 -16.40 12.45
N ASP A 69 -4.23 -17.61 12.95
CA ASP A 69 -3.31 -18.74 13.03
C ASP A 69 -2.84 -19.21 11.65
N ARG A 70 -3.56 -18.83 10.58
CA ARG A 70 -3.13 -19.11 9.21
C ARG A 70 -1.73 -18.59 8.90
N ILE A 71 -1.34 -17.45 9.48
CA ILE A 71 -0.01 -16.89 9.30
C ILE A 71 1.06 -17.80 9.89
N SER A 72 0.79 -18.43 11.04
CA SER A 72 1.74 -19.32 11.74
C SER A 72 1.73 -20.77 11.23
N VAL A 73 0.59 -21.21 10.70
CA VAL A 73 0.40 -22.61 10.28
C VAL A 73 0.75 -22.83 8.82
N VAL A 74 0.47 -21.85 7.96
CA VAL A 74 0.67 -21.99 6.51
C VAL A 74 1.89 -21.16 6.09
N GLU A 75 2.99 -21.84 5.76
CA GLU A 75 4.26 -21.22 5.39
C GLU A 75 4.12 -20.08 4.38
N GLU A 76 3.35 -20.29 3.31
CA GLU A 76 3.12 -19.26 2.30
C GLU A 76 2.56 -17.96 2.89
N TYR A 77 1.76 -18.03 3.95
CA TYR A 77 1.16 -16.83 4.55
C TYR A 77 2.12 -16.08 5.46
N GLN A 78 2.99 -16.78 6.20
CA GLN A 78 3.96 -16.15 7.07
C GLN A 78 4.99 -15.32 6.27
N CYS A 79 5.56 -15.91 5.22
CA CYS A 79 6.58 -15.30 4.39
C CYS A 79 6.03 -14.70 3.07
N ARG A 80 4.73 -14.50 2.96
CA ARG A 80 4.13 -13.92 1.77
C ARG A 80 4.62 -12.49 1.58
N PRO A 81 5.27 -12.16 0.45
CA PRO A 81 5.68 -10.80 0.15
C PRO A 81 4.49 -9.85 0.16
N HIS A 82 4.70 -8.65 0.66
CA HIS A 82 3.70 -7.60 0.53
C HIS A 82 3.54 -7.22 -0.94
N SER A 83 2.32 -7.12 -1.42
CA SER A 83 2.05 -6.70 -2.79
C SER A 83 2.28 -5.20 -2.99
N ALA A 84 2.37 -4.75 -4.26
CA ALA A 84 2.69 -3.36 -4.59
C ALA A 84 1.78 -2.34 -3.91
N ASP A 85 0.47 -2.63 -3.83
CA ASP A 85 -0.53 -1.79 -3.17
C ASP A 85 -0.40 -1.76 -1.64
N TYR A 86 0.11 -2.83 -1.04
CA TYR A 86 0.27 -2.95 0.41
C TYR A 86 1.63 -2.45 0.89
N SER A 87 2.71 -2.76 0.19
CA SER A 87 4.08 -2.39 0.59
C SER A 87 4.29 -0.88 0.68
N LEU A 88 3.58 -0.11 -0.16
CA LEU A 88 3.64 1.37 -0.17
C LEU A 88 2.93 2.03 1.03
N ARG A 89 2.39 1.27 1.96
CA ARG A 89 1.81 1.83 3.20
C ARG A 89 2.85 2.29 4.24
N GLY A 90 4.13 2.39 3.87
CA GLY A 90 5.18 2.93 4.71
C GLY A 90 5.61 2.02 5.86
N LEU A 91 5.59 0.70 5.66
CA LEU A 91 5.99 -0.28 6.68
C LEU A 91 7.49 -0.31 6.97
N ALA A 92 8.31 0.16 6.03
CA ALA A 92 9.77 0.14 6.13
C ALA A 92 10.38 1.20 5.22
N PRO A 93 11.68 1.51 5.39
CA PRO A 93 12.39 2.40 4.48
C PRO A 93 12.24 1.98 3.01
N LEU A 94 12.07 2.98 2.16
CA LEU A 94 11.97 2.83 0.71
C LEU A 94 13.27 3.29 0.07
N ARG A 95 13.91 2.44 -0.73
CA ARG A 95 15.01 2.81 -1.61
C ARG A 95 14.52 2.82 -3.05
N ILE A 96 14.86 3.87 -3.77
CA ILE A 96 14.59 4.00 -5.21
C ILE A 96 15.92 4.15 -5.93
N SER A 97 16.15 3.34 -6.95
CA SER A 97 17.24 3.48 -7.92
C SER A 97 16.66 3.55 -9.33
N ALA A 98 17.47 3.95 -10.31
CA ALA A 98 17.04 4.13 -11.67
C ALA A 98 18.01 3.52 -12.67
N ASP A 99 17.46 3.03 -13.79
CA ASP A 99 18.23 2.73 -15.00
C ASP A 99 18.13 3.90 -15.96
N TYR A 100 19.25 4.22 -16.59
CA TYR A 100 19.37 5.31 -17.55
C TYR A 100 19.68 4.77 -18.94
N ASP A 101 19.04 5.33 -19.93
CA ASP A 101 19.45 5.14 -21.32
C ASP A 101 20.83 5.75 -21.53
N ALA A 102 21.77 4.98 -22.06
CA ALA A 102 23.17 5.38 -22.19
C ALA A 102 23.39 6.57 -23.15
N GLN A 103 22.51 6.74 -24.13
CA GLN A 103 22.66 7.77 -25.17
C GLN A 103 21.93 9.06 -24.78
N THR A 104 20.71 8.94 -24.27
CA THR A 104 19.85 10.08 -23.97
C THR A 104 19.93 10.53 -22.51
N GLN A 105 20.54 9.73 -21.63
CA GLN A 105 20.60 9.94 -20.19
C GLN A 105 19.21 10.05 -19.54
N ARG A 106 18.16 9.57 -20.21
CA ARG A 106 16.81 9.54 -19.67
C ARG A 106 16.63 8.33 -18.78
N ILE A 107 15.84 8.49 -17.72
CA ILE A 107 15.42 7.38 -16.87
C ILE A 107 14.46 6.51 -17.67
N VAL A 108 14.78 5.22 -17.79
CA VAL A 108 13.99 4.20 -18.51
C VAL A 108 13.31 3.21 -17.58
N ALA A 109 13.77 3.12 -16.34
CA ALA A 109 13.10 2.37 -15.29
C ALA A 109 13.43 2.92 -13.90
N PHE A 110 12.51 2.79 -12.97
CA PHE A 110 12.79 2.88 -11.54
C PHE A 110 12.70 1.50 -10.89
N HIS A 111 13.59 1.25 -9.93
CA HIS A 111 13.57 0.08 -9.08
C HIS A 111 13.29 0.51 -7.65
N THR A 112 12.21 -0.01 -7.08
CA THR A 112 11.91 0.21 -5.66
C THR A 112 12.30 -1.01 -4.84
N TYR A 113 12.77 -0.75 -3.64
CA TYR A 113 13.06 -1.77 -2.65
C TYR A 113 12.53 -1.32 -1.28
N ILE A 114 11.71 -2.15 -0.67
CA ILE A 114 11.22 -1.98 0.70
C ILE A 114 11.68 -3.18 1.51
N GLY A 115 12.37 -2.93 2.63
CA GLY A 115 13.05 -3.97 3.41
C GLY A 115 12.14 -5.07 3.95
N ALA A 116 10.90 -4.74 4.34
CA ALA A 116 9.94 -5.72 4.84
C ALA A 116 9.66 -6.80 3.78
N TYR A 117 10.11 -8.04 4.04
CA TYR A 117 10.06 -9.19 3.13
C TYR A 117 10.71 -8.94 1.75
N GLU A 118 11.71 -8.05 1.69
CA GLU A 118 12.51 -7.78 0.49
C GLU A 118 11.70 -7.48 -0.78
N ASN A 119 10.70 -6.62 -0.66
CA ASN A 119 9.84 -6.27 -1.80
C ASN A 119 10.62 -5.47 -2.85
N ARG A 120 10.85 -6.08 -4.01
CA ARG A 120 11.53 -5.49 -5.16
C ARG A 120 10.54 -5.30 -6.30
N ARG A 121 10.46 -4.10 -6.84
CA ARG A 121 9.55 -3.77 -7.94
C ARG A 121 10.29 -2.95 -8.99
N THR A 122 10.03 -3.26 -10.27
CA THR A 122 10.51 -2.47 -11.40
C THR A 122 9.33 -1.73 -12.03
N ILE A 123 9.51 -0.44 -12.30
CA ILE A 123 8.56 0.43 -12.97
C ILE A 123 9.19 0.86 -14.28
N PHE A 124 8.68 0.36 -15.39
CA PHE A 124 9.22 0.64 -16.72
C PHE A 124 8.70 1.97 -17.28
N LEU A 125 9.59 2.78 -17.86
CA LEU A 125 9.27 4.10 -18.43
C LEU A 125 9.55 4.17 -19.93
N ASP A 126 9.81 3.05 -20.56
CA ASP A 126 10.17 2.92 -21.97
C ASP A 126 8.95 2.76 -22.92
N GLY A 127 7.73 2.89 -22.36
CA GLY A 127 6.50 2.81 -23.16
C GLY A 127 6.06 1.40 -23.55
N ARG A 128 6.70 0.36 -22.97
CA ARG A 128 6.31 -1.02 -23.26
C ARG A 128 4.85 -1.30 -22.86
N PRO A 129 4.12 -2.15 -23.61
CA PRO A 129 2.78 -2.56 -23.26
C PRO A 129 2.75 -3.48 -22.03
N HIS A 130 1.62 -3.52 -21.34
CA HIS A 130 1.38 -4.54 -20.33
C HIS A 130 1.29 -5.93 -20.95
N PRO A 131 1.66 -6.98 -20.20
CA PRO A 131 1.48 -8.35 -20.64
C PRO A 131 0.00 -8.66 -20.91
N PRO A 132 -0.31 -9.67 -21.73
CA PRO A 132 -1.68 -10.11 -21.94
C PRO A 132 -2.27 -10.73 -20.66
N ASP A 133 -3.59 -10.73 -20.50
CA ASP A 133 -4.30 -11.13 -19.27
C ASP A 133 -3.96 -12.53 -18.76
N TYR A 134 -3.52 -13.43 -19.63
CA TYR A 134 -3.12 -14.79 -19.27
C TYR A 134 -1.67 -14.91 -18.77
N ALA A 135 -0.90 -13.82 -18.77
CA ALA A 135 0.46 -13.83 -18.28
C ALA A 135 0.54 -14.09 -16.75
N ALA A 136 1.67 -14.59 -16.32
CA ALA A 136 1.87 -14.92 -14.91
C ALA A 136 1.76 -13.68 -14.00
N HIS A 137 1.03 -13.83 -12.90
CA HIS A 137 0.89 -12.81 -11.86
C HIS A 137 2.01 -12.91 -10.85
N THR A 138 2.45 -11.78 -10.30
CA THR A 138 3.44 -11.67 -9.22
C THR A 138 2.89 -10.83 -8.07
N PHE A 139 3.52 -10.85 -6.90
CA PHE A 139 3.09 -10.00 -5.79
C PHE A 139 3.30 -8.51 -6.10
N GLN A 140 4.33 -8.15 -6.86
CA GLN A 140 4.60 -6.76 -7.25
C GLN A 140 3.92 -6.36 -8.57
N GLY A 141 3.33 -7.33 -9.28
CA GLY A 141 2.67 -7.09 -10.57
C GLY A 141 3.65 -6.71 -11.67
N PHE A 142 3.11 -6.13 -12.74
CA PHE A 142 3.84 -5.53 -13.85
C PHE A 142 3.50 -4.04 -13.91
N SER A 143 4.51 -3.18 -13.87
CA SER A 143 4.33 -1.73 -13.69
C SER A 143 4.94 -0.94 -14.83
N THR A 144 4.18 -0.02 -15.40
CA THR A 144 4.66 0.98 -16.35
C THR A 144 4.32 2.38 -15.87
N GLY A 145 5.13 3.36 -16.22
CA GLY A 145 4.93 4.74 -15.81
C GLY A 145 4.95 5.72 -16.98
N VAL A 146 4.14 6.76 -16.87
CA VAL A 146 4.05 7.86 -17.83
C VAL A 146 4.16 9.20 -17.10
N TRP A 147 4.98 10.09 -17.63
CA TRP A 147 5.15 11.44 -17.11
C TRP A 147 4.06 12.39 -17.60
N THR A 148 3.53 13.20 -16.69
CA THR A 148 2.66 14.35 -16.98
C THR A 148 3.18 15.53 -16.18
N GLY A 149 3.95 16.39 -16.82
CA GLY A 149 4.71 17.44 -16.13
C GLY A 149 5.71 16.83 -15.14
N ASN A 150 5.61 17.20 -13.88
CA ASN A 150 6.46 16.68 -12.78
C ASN A 150 5.86 15.49 -12.03
N ARG A 151 4.71 14.98 -12.48
CA ARG A 151 4.04 13.83 -11.88
C ARG A 151 4.28 12.58 -12.70
N LEU A 152 4.71 11.50 -12.04
CA LEU A 152 4.76 10.17 -12.62
C LEU A 152 3.46 9.44 -12.29
N THR A 153 2.73 9.02 -13.31
CA THR A 153 1.56 8.14 -13.18
C THR A 153 1.98 6.73 -13.53
N ILE A 154 1.82 5.81 -12.58
CA ILE A 154 2.21 4.40 -12.71
C ILE A 154 0.95 3.56 -12.75
N THR A 155 0.88 2.63 -13.71
CA THR A 155 -0.16 1.61 -13.77
C THR A 155 0.47 0.25 -13.47
N THR A 156 -0.18 -0.53 -12.60
CA THR A 156 0.25 -1.89 -12.24
C THR A 156 -0.88 -2.87 -12.44
N THR A 157 -0.61 -3.94 -13.15
CA THR A 157 -1.51 -5.08 -13.39
C THR A 157 -0.83 -6.38 -13.01
N HIS A 158 -1.46 -7.53 -13.22
CA HIS A 158 -0.90 -8.87 -12.97
C HIS A 158 -0.46 -9.08 -11.52
N LEU A 159 -1.22 -8.51 -10.58
CA LEU A 159 -1.02 -8.72 -9.15
C LEU A 159 -1.58 -10.08 -8.71
N LYS A 160 -0.77 -10.92 -8.04
CA LYS A 160 -1.28 -12.14 -7.35
C LYS A 160 -2.31 -11.76 -6.30
N PRO A 161 -3.28 -12.63 -5.98
CA PRO A 161 -4.17 -12.42 -4.83
C PRO A 161 -3.40 -12.10 -3.55
N GLY A 162 -3.95 -11.17 -2.76
CA GLY A 162 -3.31 -10.70 -1.53
C GLY A 162 -4.34 -10.14 -0.56
N TYR A 163 -3.91 -9.23 0.32
CA TYR A 163 -4.83 -8.51 1.21
C TYR A 163 -4.75 -7.00 1.04
N LEU A 164 -5.86 -6.35 1.35
CA LEU A 164 -5.92 -4.90 1.57
C LEU A 164 -5.52 -4.55 3.00
N ARG A 165 -5.85 -5.41 3.97
CA ARG A 165 -5.45 -5.37 5.38
C ARG A 165 -5.11 -6.78 5.86
N ARG A 166 -4.20 -6.88 6.83
CA ARG A 166 -3.74 -8.18 7.39
C ARG A 166 -4.77 -8.91 8.25
N ASN A 167 -5.94 -8.36 8.42
CA ASN A 167 -7.07 -8.99 9.10
C ASN A 167 -7.95 -9.85 8.16
N GLY A 168 -7.41 -10.29 7.04
CA GLY A 168 -8.10 -11.17 6.11
C GLY A 168 -8.85 -10.46 4.99
N VAL A 169 -8.92 -9.12 4.99
CA VAL A 169 -9.57 -8.39 3.90
C VAL A 169 -8.85 -8.63 2.58
N PRO A 170 -9.52 -9.29 1.61
CA PRO A 170 -8.85 -9.79 0.42
C PRO A 170 -8.60 -8.71 -0.64
N ARG A 171 -7.67 -8.98 -1.55
CA ARG A 171 -7.51 -8.35 -2.84
C ARG A 171 -7.42 -9.45 -3.90
N SER A 172 -8.13 -9.27 -5.02
CA SER A 172 -8.17 -10.26 -6.09
C SER A 172 -7.02 -10.10 -7.10
N ALA A 173 -6.90 -11.09 -8.00
CA ALA A 173 -6.00 -11.01 -9.14
C ALA A 173 -6.49 -10.06 -10.25
N LYS A 174 -7.75 -9.60 -10.18
CA LYS A 174 -8.32 -8.62 -11.12
C LYS A 174 -8.02 -7.18 -10.74
N ALA A 175 -7.31 -6.98 -9.64
CA ALA A 175 -6.96 -5.66 -9.16
C ALA A 175 -6.04 -4.93 -10.14
N ARG A 176 -6.30 -3.63 -10.31
CA ARG A 176 -5.46 -2.67 -11.02
C ARG A 176 -5.10 -1.55 -10.07
N LEU A 177 -3.82 -1.25 -9.99
CA LEU A 177 -3.30 -0.17 -9.15
C LEU A 177 -2.83 0.97 -10.05
N THR A 178 -3.33 2.18 -9.80
CA THR A 178 -2.81 3.42 -10.38
C THR A 178 -2.17 4.24 -9.27
N GLU A 179 -0.96 4.71 -9.49
CA GLU A 179 -0.24 5.53 -8.52
C GLU A 179 0.18 6.85 -9.15
N HIS A 180 0.13 7.91 -8.37
CA HIS A 180 0.61 9.25 -8.75
C HIS A 180 1.74 9.63 -7.79
N TRP A 181 2.94 9.68 -8.33
CA TRP A 181 4.14 10.03 -7.57
C TRP A 181 4.52 11.49 -7.82
N THR A 182 4.69 12.23 -6.74
CA THR A 182 5.13 13.64 -6.78
C THR A 182 6.17 13.89 -5.71
N VAL A 183 7.16 14.72 -6.04
CA VAL A 183 8.14 15.22 -5.07
C VAL A 183 7.90 16.71 -4.85
N HIS A 184 7.89 17.11 -3.59
CA HIS A 184 7.85 18.49 -3.17
C HIS A 184 8.91 18.74 -2.09
N GLY A 185 9.96 19.45 -2.46
CA GLY A 185 11.15 19.58 -1.60
C GLY A 185 11.74 18.20 -1.29
N SER A 186 11.87 17.87 -0.01
CA SER A 186 12.38 16.59 0.48
C SER A 186 11.28 15.53 0.71
N TYR A 187 10.06 15.76 0.23
CA TYR A 187 8.95 14.84 0.45
C TYR A 187 8.52 14.18 -0.86
N LEU A 188 8.45 12.84 -0.85
CA LEU A 188 7.81 12.04 -1.89
C LEU A 188 6.41 11.69 -1.40
N THR A 189 5.40 12.09 -2.15
CA THR A 189 4.00 11.71 -1.90
C THR A 189 3.52 10.79 -3.02
N ILE A 190 2.94 9.66 -2.63
CA ILE A 190 2.32 8.69 -3.51
C ILE A 190 0.83 8.64 -3.18
N VAL A 191 0.00 8.97 -4.14
CA VAL A 191 -1.45 8.72 -4.09
C VAL A 191 -1.72 7.46 -4.90
N SER A 192 -2.33 6.47 -4.28
CA SER A 192 -2.69 5.19 -4.91
C SER A 192 -4.20 5.06 -5.06
N VAL A 193 -4.64 4.61 -6.21
CA VAL A 193 -6.03 4.29 -6.55
C VAL A 193 -6.06 2.81 -6.91
N LEU A 194 -6.72 2.02 -6.11
CA LEU A 194 -6.88 0.59 -6.34
C LEU A 194 -8.30 0.30 -6.81
N GLU A 195 -8.41 -0.27 -7.99
CA GLU A 195 -9.65 -0.79 -8.57
C GLU A 195 -9.62 -2.31 -8.47
N ASP A 196 -10.63 -2.92 -7.87
CA ASP A 196 -10.77 -4.37 -7.80
C ASP A 196 -12.25 -4.76 -7.93
N PRO A 197 -12.73 -5.00 -9.15
CA PRO A 197 -14.16 -5.24 -9.39
C PRO A 197 -14.71 -6.52 -8.75
N ALA A 198 -13.84 -7.41 -8.28
CA ALA A 198 -14.24 -8.62 -7.56
C ALA A 198 -14.42 -8.42 -6.05
N ILE A 199 -13.86 -7.35 -5.51
CA ILE A 199 -13.75 -7.13 -4.06
C ILE A 199 -14.35 -5.78 -3.66
N LEU A 200 -14.09 -4.73 -4.44
CA LEU A 200 -14.46 -3.36 -4.12
C LEU A 200 -15.72 -2.91 -4.86
N THR A 201 -16.57 -2.13 -4.20
CA THR A 201 -17.75 -1.48 -4.78
C THR A 201 -17.40 -0.16 -5.47
N GLU A 202 -16.28 0.44 -5.08
CA GLU A 202 -15.70 1.66 -5.67
C GLU A 202 -14.17 1.66 -5.50
N PRO A 203 -13.41 2.50 -6.22
CA PRO A 203 -11.97 2.57 -6.08
C PRO A 203 -11.53 2.94 -4.65
N LEU A 204 -10.53 2.23 -4.12
CA LEU A 204 -9.92 2.55 -2.84
C LEU A 204 -8.76 3.50 -3.06
N VAL A 205 -8.88 4.72 -2.53
CA VAL A 205 -7.85 5.77 -2.64
C VAL A 205 -7.08 5.87 -1.32
N ARG A 206 -5.75 5.90 -1.42
CA ARG A 206 -4.85 6.08 -0.28
C ARG A 206 -3.71 7.01 -0.65
N SER A 207 -3.15 7.68 0.35
CA SER A 207 -1.91 8.45 0.20
C SER A 207 -0.88 7.98 1.23
N GLN A 208 0.39 8.08 0.84
CA GLN A 208 1.54 7.84 1.72
C GLN A 208 2.64 8.81 1.34
N SER A 209 3.32 9.34 2.35
CA SER A 209 4.46 10.24 2.14
C SER A 209 5.72 9.68 2.80
N TRP A 210 6.84 9.99 2.18
CA TRP A 210 8.18 9.69 2.68
C TRP A 210 9.01 10.97 2.70
N PHE A 211 9.96 11.02 3.62
CA PHE A 211 10.97 12.06 3.69
C PHE A 211 12.29 11.54 3.13
N LEU A 212 12.94 12.33 2.28
CA LEU A 212 14.27 12.01 1.75
C LEU A 212 15.29 12.04 2.91
N ASP A 213 15.83 10.90 3.21
CA ASP A 213 16.83 10.72 4.27
C ASP A 213 18.05 9.97 3.74
N PRO A 214 19.11 10.67 3.32
CA PRO A 214 20.32 10.03 2.81
C PRO A 214 21.03 9.14 3.83
N GLY A 215 20.77 9.33 5.13
CA GLY A 215 21.29 8.51 6.22
C GLY A 215 20.51 7.20 6.42
N GLN A 216 19.29 7.13 5.93
CA GLN A 216 18.44 5.96 6.04
C GLN A 216 19.00 4.82 5.19
N ARG A 217 18.97 3.61 5.73
CA ARG A 217 19.37 2.40 5.00
C ARG A 217 18.24 1.39 4.99
N ALA A 218 17.75 1.04 3.81
CA ALA A 218 16.86 -0.07 3.63
C ALA A 218 17.69 -1.37 3.69
N GLY A 219 17.80 -1.95 4.87
CA GLY A 219 18.53 -3.20 5.10
C GLY A 219 17.81 -4.41 4.52
N LEU A 220 18.51 -5.53 4.47
CA LEU A 220 17.90 -6.83 4.15
C LEU A 220 17.06 -7.28 5.34
N PHE A 221 15.89 -7.79 5.05
CA PHE A 221 15.00 -8.38 6.04
C PHE A 221 14.34 -9.63 5.45
N PRO A 222 15.11 -10.72 5.28
CA PRO A 222 14.58 -11.98 4.78
C PRO A 222 13.56 -12.53 5.75
N CYS A 223 12.58 -13.27 5.24
CA CYS A 223 11.62 -13.98 6.06
C CYS A 223 12.06 -15.44 6.20
N GLU A 224 12.07 -15.92 7.43
CA GLU A 224 12.21 -17.33 7.74
C GLU A 224 10.90 -17.84 8.35
N TYR A 225 10.40 -18.95 7.84
CA TYR A 225 9.22 -19.59 8.39
C TYR A 225 9.51 -20.23 9.75
N VAL A 226 8.72 -19.83 10.73
CA VAL A 226 8.75 -20.42 12.07
C VAL A 226 7.33 -20.86 12.42
N PRO A 227 7.05 -22.17 12.58
CA PRO A 227 5.74 -22.63 13.01
C PRO A 227 5.52 -22.25 14.48
N GLU A 228 4.64 -21.31 14.73
CA GLU A 228 4.34 -20.80 16.07
C GLU A 228 3.16 -21.57 16.71
N VAL A 229 2.27 -22.08 15.87
CA VAL A 229 1.09 -22.84 16.28
C VAL A 229 1.21 -24.26 15.75
N PRO A 230 1.19 -25.29 16.61
CA PRO A 230 1.19 -26.67 16.16
C PRO A 230 -0.12 -27.01 15.45
N ALA A 231 -0.01 -27.60 14.27
CA ALA A 231 -1.15 -28.06 13.49
C ALA A 231 -0.81 -29.32 12.70
N GLU A 232 -1.81 -30.11 12.40
CA GLU A 232 -1.66 -31.26 11.50
C GLU A 232 -1.24 -30.78 10.08
N PRO A 233 -0.37 -31.55 9.41
CA PRO A 233 0.06 -31.23 8.07
C PRO A 233 -1.13 -30.99 7.11
N GLY A 234 -1.07 -29.91 6.33
CA GLY A 234 -2.13 -29.55 5.38
C GLY A 234 -3.32 -28.80 5.99
N THR A 235 -3.29 -28.53 7.29
CA THR A 235 -4.29 -27.69 7.94
C THR A 235 -4.21 -26.25 7.42
N VAL A 236 -5.36 -25.69 7.04
CA VAL A 236 -5.50 -24.26 6.69
C VAL A 236 -6.52 -23.66 7.65
N PRO A 237 -6.09 -22.99 8.72
CA PRO A 237 -7.00 -22.37 9.68
C PRO A 237 -7.97 -21.40 9.00
N HIS A 238 -9.26 -21.55 9.29
CA HIS A 238 -10.32 -20.70 8.82
C HIS A 238 -11.61 -20.92 9.62
N HIS A 239 -12.49 -19.95 9.61
CA HIS A 239 -13.82 -20.06 10.17
C HIS A 239 -14.87 -20.19 9.06
N LEU A 240 -15.90 -20.99 9.34
CA LEU A 240 -17.08 -21.00 8.47
C LEU A 240 -17.85 -19.69 8.59
N PRO A 241 -18.68 -19.31 7.60
CA PRO A 241 -19.49 -18.11 7.66
C PRO A 241 -20.32 -18.03 8.96
N GLY A 242 -20.20 -16.91 9.68
CA GLY A 242 -20.91 -16.68 10.92
C GLY A 242 -20.40 -17.42 12.16
N THR A 243 -19.29 -18.18 12.07
CA THR A 243 -18.77 -18.93 13.21
C THR A 243 -17.50 -18.33 13.82
N ASN A 244 -16.94 -17.27 13.25
CA ASN A 244 -15.71 -16.65 13.76
C ASN A 244 -16.02 -15.89 15.08
N PRO A 245 -15.48 -16.37 16.22
CA PRO A 245 -15.77 -15.77 17.53
C PRO A 245 -15.06 -14.41 17.72
N ASN A 246 -14.02 -14.12 16.91
CA ASN A 246 -13.16 -12.96 17.13
C ASN A 246 -13.68 -11.68 16.43
N LEU A 247 -14.74 -11.76 15.64
CA LEU A 247 -15.27 -10.59 14.93
C LEU A 247 -15.89 -9.55 15.86
N GLN A 248 -16.27 -9.95 17.07
CA GLN A 248 -16.89 -9.06 18.07
C GLN A 248 -15.84 -8.23 18.82
N GLU A 249 -14.58 -8.66 18.87
CA GLU A 249 -13.52 -8.01 19.66
C GLU A 249 -13.34 -6.55 19.28
N TYR A 250 -13.31 -6.25 17.99
CA TYR A 250 -13.15 -4.88 17.52
C TYR A 250 -14.30 -3.97 18.00
N LEU A 251 -15.52 -4.45 17.90
CA LEU A 251 -16.70 -3.71 18.34
C LEU A 251 -16.64 -3.43 19.84
N ASP A 252 -16.27 -4.42 20.63
CA ASP A 252 -16.23 -4.33 22.09
C ASP A 252 -15.10 -3.43 22.58
N TRP A 253 -13.92 -3.56 21.99
CA TRP A 253 -12.74 -2.80 22.41
C TRP A 253 -12.81 -1.33 22.05
N TYR A 254 -13.39 -1.02 20.89
CA TYR A 254 -13.47 0.35 20.41
C TYR A 254 -14.85 0.99 20.64
N ALA A 255 -15.80 0.23 21.20
CA ALA A 255 -17.19 0.65 21.34
C ALA A 255 -17.80 1.16 20.03
N VAL A 256 -17.44 0.55 18.92
CA VAL A 256 -17.93 0.91 17.57
C VAL A 256 -19.19 0.11 17.28
N PRO A 257 -20.27 0.73 16.74
CA PRO A 257 -21.43 -0.03 16.32
C PRO A 257 -21.10 -0.96 15.15
N ALA A 258 -21.77 -2.11 15.07
CA ALA A 258 -21.53 -3.10 14.02
C ALA A 258 -21.64 -2.50 12.61
N GLU A 259 -22.57 -1.57 12.39
CA GLU A 259 -22.73 -0.83 11.13
C GLU A 259 -21.48 0.00 10.78
N GLY A 260 -20.80 0.56 11.78
CA GLY A 260 -19.54 1.30 11.58
C GLY A 260 -18.37 0.38 11.27
N ALA A 261 -18.21 -0.69 12.03
CA ALA A 261 -17.12 -1.64 11.82
C ALA A 261 -17.20 -2.33 10.46
N ARG A 262 -18.42 -2.66 10.01
CA ARG A 262 -18.66 -3.36 8.75
C ARG A 262 -19.06 -2.44 7.59
N GLY A 263 -19.13 -1.13 7.84
CA GLY A 263 -19.51 -0.13 6.85
C GLY A 263 -18.51 -0.02 5.72
N GLY A 264 -18.95 0.58 4.60
CA GLY A 264 -18.16 0.86 3.42
C GLY A 264 -17.46 2.22 3.52
N ALA A 265 -17.16 2.83 2.37
CA ALA A 265 -16.52 4.14 2.28
C ALA A 265 -17.32 5.25 2.98
N GLU A 266 -18.65 5.13 3.05
CA GLU A 266 -19.54 6.08 3.74
C GLU A 266 -19.18 6.28 5.21
N THR A 267 -18.53 5.30 5.86
CA THR A 267 -18.09 5.41 7.25
C THR A 267 -16.97 6.43 7.45
N LEU A 268 -16.32 6.88 6.39
CA LEU A 268 -15.33 7.96 6.40
C LEU A 268 -15.97 9.36 6.24
N TYR A 269 -17.23 9.46 5.85
CA TYR A 269 -17.89 10.74 5.63
C TYR A 269 -18.20 11.46 6.96
N PRO A 270 -18.13 12.80 6.99
CA PRO A 270 -18.35 13.58 8.21
C PRO A 270 -19.67 13.29 8.91
N GLU A 271 -20.72 13.00 8.14
CA GLU A 271 -22.05 12.68 8.64
C GLU A 271 -22.05 11.38 9.46
N PHE A 272 -21.32 10.37 8.98
CA PHE A 272 -21.15 9.11 9.70
C PHE A 272 -20.21 9.28 10.90
N GLN A 273 -19.09 9.96 10.70
CA GLN A 273 -18.13 10.25 11.77
C GLN A 273 -18.77 11.01 12.94
N SER A 274 -19.73 11.89 12.66
CA SER A 274 -20.45 12.61 13.71
C SER A 274 -21.27 11.67 14.62
N LYS A 275 -21.80 10.57 14.08
CA LYS A 275 -22.52 9.54 14.87
C LYS A 275 -21.56 8.78 15.78
N LEU A 276 -20.32 8.54 15.32
CA LEU A 276 -19.34 7.81 16.10
C LEU A 276 -18.76 8.59 17.28
N ARG A 277 -18.90 9.92 17.31
CA ARG A 277 -18.36 10.76 18.40
C ARG A 277 -18.95 10.45 19.78
N SER A 278 -20.12 9.86 19.83
CA SER A 278 -20.74 9.43 21.09
C SER A 278 -20.16 8.13 21.65
N TYR A 279 -19.46 7.36 20.82
CA TYR A 279 -18.81 6.13 21.24
C TYR A 279 -17.46 6.45 21.89
N LYS A 280 -17.24 5.88 23.06
CA LYS A 280 -15.98 6.02 23.79
C LYS A 280 -15.25 4.68 23.75
N PRO A 281 -14.12 4.59 23.06
CA PRO A 281 -13.32 3.38 23.09
C PRO A 281 -12.83 3.10 24.50
N LYS A 282 -12.61 1.83 24.82
CA LYS A 282 -11.92 1.44 26.04
C LYS A 282 -10.54 2.09 26.11
N ASP A 283 -10.02 2.28 27.33
CA ASP A 283 -8.67 2.77 27.52
C ASP A 283 -7.69 1.89 26.74
N ARG A 284 -6.70 2.53 26.13
CA ARG A 284 -5.72 1.84 25.32
C ARG A 284 -4.97 0.75 26.08
N CYS A 285 -4.70 0.98 27.36
CA CYS A 285 -4.10 -0.03 28.23
C CYS A 285 -5.01 -1.24 28.48
N GLU A 286 -6.32 -1.08 28.42
CA GLU A 286 -7.24 -2.22 28.51
C GLU A 286 -7.24 -3.08 27.24
N ARG A 287 -7.01 -2.45 26.08
CA ARG A 287 -6.94 -3.14 24.79
C ARG A 287 -5.62 -3.89 24.56
N PHE A 288 -4.53 -3.34 25.08
CA PHE A 288 -3.17 -3.82 24.86
C PHE A 288 -2.43 -4.07 26.16
N CYS A 289 -3.12 -4.51 27.21
CA CYS A 289 -2.60 -4.63 28.55
C CYS A 289 -1.37 -5.55 28.73
N ASN A 290 -1.02 -6.32 27.73
CA ASN A 290 0.21 -7.10 27.72
C ASN A 290 1.39 -6.38 27.05
N CYS A 291 1.22 -5.15 26.61
CA CYS A 291 2.26 -4.35 25.96
C CYS A 291 3.21 -3.72 27.00
N VAL A 292 3.89 -4.52 27.79
CA VAL A 292 4.92 -4.05 28.70
C VAL A 292 6.02 -3.39 27.90
N GLY A 293 6.22 -2.07 28.12
CA GLY A 293 7.28 -1.30 27.44
C GLY A 293 6.84 -0.51 26.20
N PHE A 294 5.59 -0.57 25.78
CA PHE A 294 5.10 0.33 24.74
C PHE A 294 4.74 1.70 25.35
N ALA A 295 5.31 2.77 24.75
CA ALA A 295 4.92 4.13 25.10
C ALA A 295 3.40 4.29 24.89
N GLY A 296 2.64 4.50 25.95
CA GLY A 296 1.19 4.59 25.93
C GLY A 296 0.43 3.50 26.68
N CYS A 297 1.09 2.43 27.14
CA CYS A 297 0.57 1.57 28.20
C CYS A 297 0.85 2.24 29.55
N LEU A 298 0.28 3.41 29.75
CA LEU A 298 0.28 4.05 31.06
C LEU A 298 -0.74 3.32 31.94
N SER A 299 -0.36 3.09 33.20
CA SER A 299 -1.25 2.54 34.20
C SER A 299 -2.56 3.34 34.23
N PRO A 300 -3.73 2.69 34.43
CA PRO A 300 -5.00 3.38 34.61
C PRO A 300 -5.00 4.39 35.78
N THR A 301 -3.97 4.37 36.59
CA THR A 301 -3.76 5.25 37.76
C THR A 301 -2.72 6.34 37.52
N GLY A 302 -2.24 6.52 36.28
CA GLY A 302 -1.38 7.65 35.93
C GLY A 302 -2.17 8.97 35.90
N PRO A 303 -1.51 10.11 36.16
CA PRO A 303 -2.14 11.36 36.52
C PRO A 303 -3.06 11.92 35.45
#